data_04f605473b1ac7dc8a2de011bbd1d820
#
_entry.id   04f605473b1ac7dc8a2de011bbd1d820
#
_cell.length_a   1.000
_cell.length_b   1.000
_cell.length_c   1.000
_cell.angle_alpha   90.00
_cell.angle_beta   90.00
_cell.angle_gamma   90.00
#
_symmetry.space_group_name_H-M   'P 1'
#
loop_
_entity.id
_entity.type
_entity.pdbx_description
1 polymer ?
#
loop_
_entity_poly.entity_id
_entity_poly.type
_entity_poly.pdbx_seq_one_letter_code
_entity_poly.pdbx_strand_id
1 'polypeptide(L)'
;MYSYFNPNPNGRNVSDCTVRAICKATGKDWGEVYLSLCIQGYLDGDLPNANACWGTYLRSLGYRRYIMPDTCPDCYTVGKFADEHPRGAYILALSGHVVCVQDGVIYDSWNSENEIPLYYWVKETEE
;
A
#
# COMPACT_ATOMS: atom_id res chain seq x y z
N MET A 1 -9.26 12.97 -0.44
CA MET A 1 -10.54 12.28 -0.67
C MET A 1 -10.40 10.82 -0.31
N TYR A 2 -11.39 10.24 0.34
CA TYR A 2 -11.38 8.83 0.75
C TYR A 2 -12.46 8.06 0.00
N SER A 3 -12.14 6.82 -0.43
CA SER A 3 -13.09 5.91 -1.04
C SER A 3 -12.92 4.51 -0.44
N TYR A 4 -14.03 3.92 -0.02
CA TYR A 4 -14.03 2.56 0.51
C TYR A 4 -13.62 1.57 -0.58
N PHE A 5 -12.72 0.65 -0.24
CA PHE A 5 -12.26 -0.37 -1.16
C PHE A 5 -11.98 -1.66 -0.41
N ASN A 6 -12.62 -2.74 -0.83
CA ASN A 6 -12.40 -4.06 -0.26
C ASN A 6 -12.45 -5.12 -1.37
N PRO A 7 -11.29 -5.61 -1.84
CA PRO A 7 -11.23 -6.59 -2.93
C PRO A 7 -11.42 -8.03 -2.46
N ASN A 8 -11.69 -8.26 -1.16
CA ASN A 8 -11.86 -9.61 -0.64
C ASN A 8 -12.97 -10.33 -1.41
N PRO A 9 -12.71 -11.53 -1.98
CA PRO A 9 -13.67 -12.21 -2.85
C PRO A 9 -14.97 -12.61 -2.17
N ASN A 10 -14.97 -12.73 -0.84
CA ASN A 10 -16.15 -13.06 -0.06
C ASN A 10 -16.73 -11.84 0.66
N GLY A 11 -16.23 -10.64 0.34
CA GLY A 11 -16.68 -9.40 0.96
C GLY A 11 -16.35 -9.29 2.44
N ARG A 12 -15.44 -10.13 2.95
CA ARG A 12 -15.09 -10.12 4.36
C ARG A 12 -14.16 -8.96 4.68
N ASN A 13 -14.37 -8.38 5.85
CA ASN A 13 -13.48 -7.35 6.38
C ASN A 13 -12.49 -8.03 7.33
N VAL A 14 -11.30 -8.34 6.81
CA VAL A 14 -10.23 -8.99 7.57
C VAL A 14 -8.99 -8.10 7.58
N SER A 15 -7.97 -8.49 8.35
CA SER A 15 -6.73 -7.70 8.47
C SER A 15 -5.83 -7.92 7.24
N ASP A 16 -6.34 -7.56 6.07
CA ASP A 16 -5.69 -7.77 4.78
C ASP A 16 -5.21 -6.47 4.13
N CYS A 17 -4.86 -5.47 4.93
CA CYS A 17 -4.49 -4.14 4.41
C CYS A 17 -3.38 -4.19 3.37
N THR A 18 -2.37 -5.05 3.56
CA THR A 18 -1.28 -5.21 2.59
C THR A 18 -1.79 -5.74 1.26
N VAL A 19 -2.59 -6.82 1.29
CA VAL A 19 -3.19 -7.39 0.08
C VAL A 19 -4.09 -6.35 -0.60
N ARG A 20 -4.92 -5.68 0.17
CA ARG A 20 -5.86 -4.68 -0.33
C ARG A 20 -5.15 -3.55 -1.05
N ALA A 21 -4.12 -2.98 -0.42
CA ALA A 21 -3.37 -1.86 -1.01
C ALA A 21 -2.67 -2.28 -2.31
N ILE A 22 -2.05 -3.46 -2.32
CA ILE A 22 -1.36 -3.96 -3.52
C ILE A 22 -2.36 -4.26 -4.63
N CYS A 23 -3.52 -4.83 -4.31
CA CYS A 23 -4.58 -5.05 -5.30
C CYS A 23 -4.98 -3.75 -5.99
N LYS A 24 -5.17 -2.69 -5.23
CA LYS A 24 -5.59 -1.41 -5.82
C LYS A 24 -4.49 -0.82 -6.69
N ALA A 25 -3.26 -0.81 -6.20
CA ALA A 25 -2.15 -0.19 -6.92
C ALA A 25 -1.81 -0.93 -8.22
N THR A 26 -1.90 -2.26 -8.22
CA THR A 26 -1.47 -3.09 -9.35
C THR A 26 -2.60 -3.47 -10.28
N GLY A 27 -3.84 -3.40 -9.84
CA GLY A 27 -4.99 -3.91 -10.59
C GLY A 27 -5.13 -5.43 -10.55
N LYS A 28 -4.31 -6.12 -9.77
CA LYS A 28 -4.37 -7.58 -9.62
C LYS A 28 -5.49 -7.97 -8.66
N ASP A 29 -6.04 -9.17 -8.83
CA ASP A 29 -7.10 -9.62 -7.93
C ASP A 29 -6.54 -10.09 -6.58
N TRP A 30 -7.45 -10.20 -5.60
CA TRP A 30 -7.10 -10.54 -4.22
C TRP A 30 -6.37 -11.89 -4.13
N GLY A 31 -6.86 -12.89 -4.85
CA GLY A 31 -6.28 -14.23 -4.81
C GLY A 31 -4.86 -14.26 -5.36
N GLU A 32 -4.63 -13.57 -6.46
CA GLU A 32 -3.31 -13.51 -7.08
C GLU A 32 -2.31 -12.83 -6.13
N VAL A 33 -2.66 -11.71 -5.54
CA VAL A 33 -1.77 -11.01 -4.60
C VAL A 33 -1.55 -11.84 -3.34
N TYR A 34 -2.63 -12.41 -2.79
CA TYR A 34 -2.55 -13.24 -1.59
C TYR A 34 -1.58 -14.41 -1.78
N LEU A 35 -1.76 -15.16 -2.88
CA LEU A 35 -0.89 -16.32 -3.15
C LEU A 35 0.55 -15.91 -3.45
N SER A 36 0.76 -14.80 -4.16
CA SER A 36 2.10 -14.29 -4.43
C SER A 36 2.84 -13.92 -3.14
N LEU A 37 2.14 -13.29 -2.19
CA LEU A 37 2.72 -12.95 -0.90
C LEU A 37 3.00 -14.22 -0.07
N CYS A 38 2.14 -15.23 -0.14
CA CYS A 38 2.38 -16.50 0.53
C CYS A 38 3.62 -17.20 -0.02
N ILE A 39 3.79 -17.20 -1.33
CA ILE A 39 4.96 -17.78 -1.98
C ILE A 39 6.23 -17.02 -1.54
N GLN A 40 6.18 -15.70 -1.57
CA GLN A 40 7.31 -14.88 -1.14
C GLN A 40 7.67 -15.14 0.32
N GLY A 41 6.67 -15.20 1.20
CA GLY A 41 6.88 -15.52 2.62
C GLY A 41 7.49 -16.90 2.81
N TYR A 42 7.02 -17.89 2.04
CA TYR A 42 7.57 -19.23 2.09
C TYR A 42 9.06 -19.23 1.71
N LEU A 43 9.42 -18.53 0.63
CA LEU A 43 10.80 -18.47 0.15
C LEU A 43 11.70 -17.72 1.15
N ASP A 44 11.18 -16.67 1.79
CA ASP A 44 11.93 -15.85 2.75
C ASP A 44 11.99 -16.48 4.15
N GLY A 45 11.13 -17.46 4.43
CA GLY A 45 10.96 -17.99 5.78
C GLY A 45 10.29 -16.99 6.70
N ASP A 46 9.35 -16.19 6.18
CA ASP A 46 8.71 -15.09 6.90
C ASP A 46 7.20 -15.10 6.64
N LEU A 47 6.47 -14.25 7.33
CA LEU A 47 5.02 -14.13 7.16
C LEU A 47 4.70 -13.30 5.90
N PRO A 48 3.59 -13.62 5.22
CA PRO A 48 3.22 -12.91 3.98
C PRO A 48 3.04 -11.40 4.16
N ASN A 49 2.60 -10.96 5.34
CA ASN A 49 2.35 -9.55 5.63
C ASN A 49 3.54 -8.85 6.30
N ALA A 50 4.67 -9.52 6.44
CA ALA A 50 5.87 -8.88 6.97
C ALA A 50 6.36 -7.82 5.98
N ASN A 51 6.80 -6.68 6.48
CA ASN A 51 7.22 -5.56 5.63
C ASN A 51 8.34 -5.95 4.66
N ALA A 52 9.29 -6.76 5.10
CA ALA A 52 10.36 -7.25 4.22
C ALA A 52 9.81 -8.15 3.12
N CYS A 53 8.80 -8.96 3.42
CA CYS A 53 8.20 -9.88 2.48
C CYS A 53 7.45 -9.15 1.37
N TRP A 54 6.48 -8.31 1.71
CA TRP A 54 5.73 -7.61 0.67
C TRP A 54 6.57 -6.56 -0.04
N GLY A 55 7.61 -6.02 0.63
CA GLY A 55 8.57 -5.14 -0.02
C GLY A 55 9.37 -5.85 -1.11
N THR A 56 9.83 -7.08 -0.85
CA THR A 56 10.53 -7.89 -1.85
C THR A 56 9.61 -8.18 -3.05
N TYR A 57 8.35 -8.52 -2.78
CA TYR A 57 7.37 -8.74 -3.82
C TYR A 57 7.17 -7.50 -4.69
N LEU A 58 7.01 -6.33 -4.07
CA LEU A 58 6.87 -5.08 -4.81
C LEU A 58 8.09 -4.75 -5.65
N ARG A 59 9.30 -4.99 -5.12
CA ARG A 59 10.51 -4.77 -5.91
C ARG A 59 10.52 -5.64 -7.16
N SER A 60 10.05 -6.87 -7.05
CA SER A 60 9.96 -7.78 -8.21
C SER A 60 9.01 -7.26 -9.28
N LEU A 61 8.05 -6.41 -8.91
CA LEU A 61 7.10 -5.78 -9.82
C LEU A 61 7.58 -4.42 -10.34
N GLY A 62 8.78 -3.99 -9.96
CA GLY A 62 9.34 -2.72 -10.42
C GLY A 62 9.06 -1.54 -9.52
N TYR A 63 8.58 -1.78 -8.30
CA TYR A 63 8.33 -0.70 -7.33
C TYR A 63 9.61 -0.33 -6.60
N ARG A 64 9.71 0.93 -6.20
CA ARG A 64 10.78 1.46 -5.36
C ARG A 64 10.21 2.16 -4.14
N ARG A 65 10.98 2.11 -3.05
CA ARG A 65 10.59 2.69 -1.77
C ARG A 65 11.24 4.05 -1.57
N TYR A 66 10.47 5.01 -1.08
CA TYR A 66 10.94 6.36 -0.75
C TYR A 66 10.45 6.75 0.64
N ILE A 67 11.28 7.51 1.37
CA ILE A 67 10.91 8.00 2.69
C ILE A 67 10.02 9.24 2.57
N MET A 68 9.24 9.48 3.62
CA MET A 68 8.37 10.65 3.67
C MET A 68 9.16 11.91 4.02
N PRO A 69 8.69 13.10 3.58
CA PRO A 69 9.28 14.36 4.00
C PRO A 69 9.20 14.54 5.50
N ASP A 70 10.24 15.12 6.09
CA ASP A 70 10.21 15.53 7.50
C ASP A 70 9.64 16.95 7.56
N THR A 71 8.41 17.06 8.05
CA THR A 71 7.69 18.33 8.13
C THR A 71 7.42 18.77 9.58
N CYS A 72 8.09 18.16 10.55
CA CYS A 72 7.89 18.52 11.96
C CYS A 72 8.04 20.03 12.19
N PRO A 73 7.14 20.64 13.00
CA PRO A 73 6.10 20.01 13.83
C PRO A 73 4.78 19.72 13.10
N ASP A 74 4.66 20.09 11.83
CA ASP A 74 3.45 19.86 11.04
C ASP A 74 3.46 18.44 10.49
N CYS A 75 2.68 17.54 11.07
CA CYS A 75 2.66 16.12 10.68
C CYS A 75 2.25 15.96 9.21
N TYR A 76 3.02 15.16 8.48
CA TYR A 76 2.71 14.82 7.09
C TYR A 76 1.76 13.62 7.09
N THR A 77 0.50 13.86 6.77
CA THR A 77 -0.56 12.84 6.84
C THR A 77 -0.77 12.16 5.49
N VAL A 78 -1.49 11.03 5.52
CA VAL A 78 -1.95 10.35 4.30
C VAL A 78 -2.77 11.30 3.44
N GLY A 79 -3.66 12.08 4.05
CA GLY A 79 -4.46 13.07 3.34
C GLY A 79 -3.62 14.12 2.62
N LYS A 80 -2.57 14.61 3.29
CA LYS A 80 -1.66 15.57 2.67
C LYS A 80 -0.90 14.94 1.50
N PHE A 81 -0.45 13.69 1.66
CA PHE A 81 0.19 12.96 0.58
C PHE A 81 -0.75 12.85 -0.63
N ALA A 82 -2.01 12.48 -0.40
CA ALA A 82 -3.00 12.35 -1.47
C ALA A 82 -3.21 13.67 -2.20
N ASP A 83 -3.27 14.78 -1.48
CA ASP A 83 -3.45 16.12 -2.08
C ASP A 83 -2.25 16.51 -2.94
N GLU A 84 -1.04 16.10 -2.54
CA GLU A 84 0.19 16.43 -3.26
C GLU A 84 0.52 15.46 -4.37
N HIS A 85 -0.21 14.34 -4.47
CA HIS A 85 0.01 13.32 -5.49
C HIS A 85 -1.29 13.05 -6.25
N PRO A 86 -1.74 14.00 -7.08
CA PRO A 86 -3.02 13.87 -7.78
C PRO A 86 -3.01 12.86 -8.92
N ARG A 87 -1.84 12.30 -9.24
CA ARG A 87 -1.70 11.31 -10.32
C ARG A 87 -0.80 10.17 -9.88
N GLY A 88 -1.15 8.97 -10.33
CA GLY A 88 -0.35 7.79 -10.08
C GLY A 88 -0.84 6.98 -8.89
N ALA A 89 -0.29 5.78 -8.75
CA ALA A 89 -0.66 4.84 -7.70
C ALA A 89 0.51 4.67 -6.74
N TYR A 90 0.24 4.84 -5.46
CA TYR A 90 1.23 4.77 -4.40
C TYR A 90 0.75 3.84 -3.30
N ILE A 91 1.68 3.10 -2.70
CA ILE A 91 1.39 2.24 -1.54
C ILE A 91 2.13 2.84 -0.34
N LEU A 92 1.38 3.27 0.67
CA LEU A 92 1.92 3.92 1.85
C LEU A 92 1.95 2.94 3.02
N ALA A 93 3.10 2.84 3.68
CA ALA A 93 3.24 2.04 4.89
C ALA A 93 3.15 2.95 6.11
N LEU A 94 2.25 2.59 7.00
CA LEU A 94 2.02 3.25 8.27
C LEU A 94 2.45 2.30 9.41
N SER A 95 2.40 2.77 10.63
CA SER A 95 2.62 1.89 11.78
C SER A 95 1.44 0.90 11.90
N GLY A 96 1.69 -0.37 11.56
CA GLY A 96 0.68 -1.42 11.64
C GLY A 96 -0.41 -1.36 10.58
N HIS A 97 -0.22 -0.61 9.48
CA HIS A 97 -1.23 -0.47 8.44
C HIS A 97 -0.60 -0.17 7.09
N VAL A 98 -1.30 -0.52 6.01
CA VAL A 98 -0.86 -0.23 4.64
C VAL A 98 -2.07 0.30 3.87
N VAL A 99 -1.88 1.34 3.07
CA VAL A 99 -2.97 1.97 2.32
C VAL A 99 -2.50 2.33 0.91
N CYS A 100 -3.44 2.31 -0.04
CA CYS A 100 -3.18 2.77 -1.41
C CYS A 100 -3.73 4.17 -1.62
N VAL A 101 -2.91 5.05 -2.18
CA VAL A 101 -3.34 6.35 -2.69
C VAL A 101 -3.19 6.29 -4.20
N GLN A 102 -4.28 6.49 -4.92
CA GLN A 102 -4.28 6.47 -6.38
C GLN A 102 -5.04 7.66 -6.92
N ASP A 103 -4.35 8.45 -7.74
CA ASP A 103 -4.92 9.66 -8.37
C ASP A 103 -5.55 10.61 -7.34
N GLY A 104 -4.88 10.79 -6.22
CA GLY A 104 -5.31 11.68 -5.15
C GLY A 104 -6.42 11.13 -4.26
N VAL A 105 -6.80 9.85 -4.44
CA VAL A 105 -7.87 9.21 -3.66
C VAL A 105 -7.25 8.15 -2.75
N ILE A 106 -7.67 8.15 -1.49
CA ILE A 106 -7.23 7.18 -0.49
C ILE A 106 -8.19 5.99 -0.55
N TYR A 107 -7.68 4.81 -0.90
CA TYR A 107 -8.47 3.57 -1.00
C TYR A 107 -8.16 2.67 0.19
N ASP A 108 -9.15 2.48 1.04
CA ASP A 108 -8.99 1.74 2.27
C ASP A 108 -10.34 1.19 2.74
N SER A 109 -10.34 0.33 3.76
CA SER A 109 -11.57 -0.14 4.39
C SER A 109 -12.08 0.81 5.48
N TRP A 110 -11.31 1.83 5.82
CA TRP A 110 -11.69 2.91 6.73
C TRP A 110 -10.90 4.17 6.36
N ASN A 111 -11.37 5.33 6.79
CA ASN A 111 -10.75 6.59 6.40
C ASN A 111 -9.47 6.84 7.22
N SER A 112 -8.33 6.58 6.60
CA SER A 112 -7.00 6.73 7.22
C SER A 112 -6.31 8.05 6.88
N GLU A 113 -7.06 9.07 6.45
CA GLU A 113 -6.48 10.33 5.98
C GLU A 113 -5.64 11.06 7.03
N ASN A 114 -5.96 10.89 8.31
CA ASN A 114 -5.26 11.57 9.40
C ASN A 114 -4.08 10.79 9.95
N GLU A 115 -3.82 9.60 9.42
CA GLU A 115 -2.70 8.78 9.85
C GLU A 115 -1.40 9.27 9.23
N ILE A 116 -0.27 8.96 9.88
CA ILE A 116 1.05 9.43 9.46
C ILE A 116 1.81 8.30 8.78
N PRO A 117 2.09 8.42 7.47
CA PRO A 117 2.85 7.39 6.75
C PRO A 117 4.34 7.47 7.09
N LEU A 118 5.00 6.31 7.06
CA LEU A 118 6.42 6.17 7.34
C LEU A 118 7.25 6.21 6.05
N TYR A 119 6.78 5.51 5.02
CA TYR A 119 7.42 5.48 3.71
C TYR A 119 6.38 5.06 2.68
N TYR A 120 6.73 5.19 1.40
CA TYR A 120 5.83 4.79 0.33
C TYR A 120 6.56 4.07 -0.80
N TRP A 121 5.78 3.33 -1.57
CA TRP A 121 6.24 2.61 -2.76
C TRP A 121 5.55 3.19 -3.97
N VAL A 122 6.29 3.32 -5.06
CA VAL A 122 5.76 3.73 -6.36
C VAL A 122 6.47 2.93 -7.44
N LYS A 123 5.75 2.58 -8.50
CA LYS A 123 6.32 1.85 -9.61
C LYS A 123 7.19 2.79 -10.45
N GLU A 124 8.46 2.42 -10.60
CA GLU A 124 9.35 3.14 -11.49
C GLU A 124 9.02 2.75 -12.92
N THR A 125 8.81 3.76 -13.78
CA THR A 125 8.65 3.52 -15.20
C THR A 125 9.97 3.71 -15.89
N GLU A 126 10.36 2.74 -16.72
CA GLU A 126 11.51 2.90 -17.60
C GLU A 126 11.11 3.78 -18.77
N GLU A 127 11.94 4.78 -19.02
CA GLU A 127 11.77 5.64 -20.19
C GLU A 127 12.79 5.29 -21.26
#